data_aff263842140e5207ff8c1a7561804c8
#
_entry.id   aff263842140e5207ff8c1a7561804c8
#
_cell.length_a   1.000
_cell.length_b   1.000
_cell.length_c   1.000
_cell.angle_alpha   90.00
_cell.angle_beta   90.00
_cell.angle_gamma   90.00
#
_symmetry.space_group_name_H-M   'P 1'
#
loop_
_entity.id
_entity.type
_entity.pdbx_description
1 polymer ?
#
loop_
_entity_poly.entity_id
_entity_poly.type
_entity_poly.pdbx_seq_one_letter_code
_entity_poly.pdbx_strand_id
1 'polypeptide(L)'
;FPEALKLLANKLGIAVPEKEKTKAELEREKQAKQIIAANELATRFFQACLTKTDYGIKAQEYLAGRGITPEIIERFSIGVALPNYNALLSALGKRGCSAGLLVQAGLAVNYDRGPMDKFRGRVMIPIQDPRGHVVGFGGRILEQNSQQMAKYMNTGETEWFNKRTLLFGMNVALKEIKKRRQAVIVEGYMDAISLHAAGIDWAVASMGTAFAQEQAKLLARAADEVVFSYDSDAAGQRATVRAVSIAKEAGLKVRVLMVPDGKDPDEFVRKHGKDAYLRLIETAVSGIEFQMQYVISQNNVSNLAGKVEAVSNILPFLLECKNEIEVAQHIKTLAQRLTIDEGLIMSEYRKLSRKNDRREAVPKWQVQPNVLSAEDLAEQLLLYVILKNTDLALVYRDKIDSVGFM
;
A
#
# COMPACT_ATOMS: atom_id res chain seq x y z
N PHE A 1 14.47 -13.61 -4.47
CA PHE A 1 14.94 -14.96 -4.09
C PHE A 1 15.13 -15.88 -5.32
N PRO A 2 14.20 -16.03 -6.29
CA PRO A 2 14.40 -16.91 -7.44
C PRO A 2 15.57 -16.49 -8.33
N GLU A 3 15.80 -15.20 -8.53
CA GLU A 3 16.92 -14.67 -9.32
C GLU A 3 18.28 -14.91 -8.66
N ALA A 4 18.36 -14.74 -7.33
CA ALA A 4 19.56 -15.05 -6.58
C ALA A 4 19.86 -16.55 -6.59
N LEU A 5 18.83 -17.40 -6.50
CA LEU A 5 18.94 -18.84 -6.60
C LEU A 5 19.49 -19.25 -7.99
N LYS A 6 18.96 -18.67 -9.08
CA LYS A 6 19.45 -18.91 -10.45
C LYS A 6 20.90 -18.48 -10.61
N LEU A 7 21.27 -17.34 -10.03
CA LEU A 7 22.64 -16.82 -10.12
C LEU A 7 23.64 -17.69 -9.35
N LEU A 8 23.26 -18.20 -8.20
CA LEU A 8 24.05 -19.15 -7.43
C LEU A 8 24.14 -20.52 -8.11
N ALA A 9 23.02 -21.02 -8.63
CA ALA A 9 22.97 -22.29 -9.36
C ALA A 9 23.84 -22.24 -10.62
N ASN A 10 23.78 -21.14 -11.40
CA ASN A 10 24.64 -20.93 -12.56
C ASN A 10 26.13 -20.89 -12.17
N LYS A 11 26.48 -20.27 -11.03
CA LYS A 11 27.86 -20.27 -10.53
C LYS A 11 28.36 -21.66 -10.10
N LEU A 12 27.45 -22.51 -9.67
CA LEU A 12 27.75 -23.87 -9.21
C LEU A 12 27.59 -24.93 -10.30
N GLY A 13 27.22 -24.54 -11.51
CA GLY A 13 26.95 -25.47 -12.62
C GLY A 13 25.72 -26.37 -12.40
N ILE A 14 24.81 -25.98 -11.48
CA ILE A 14 23.60 -26.74 -11.14
C ILE A 14 22.47 -26.24 -12.05
N ALA A 15 21.89 -27.14 -12.85
CA ALA A 15 20.69 -26.83 -13.62
C ALA A 15 19.50 -26.72 -12.65
N VAL A 16 18.96 -25.48 -12.48
CA VAL A 16 17.69 -25.31 -11.77
C VAL A 16 16.58 -25.72 -12.73
N PRO A 17 15.70 -26.67 -12.37
CA PRO A 17 14.56 -27.02 -13.23
C PRO A 17 13.71 -25.76 -13.44
N GLU A 18 13.70 -25.24 -14.65
CA GLU A 18 12.77 -24.17 -14.98
C GLU A 18 11.39 -24.81 -15.17
N LYS A 19 10.45 -24.38 -14.30
CA LYS A 19 9.04 -24.73 -14.52
C LYS A 19 8.66 -24.15 -15.89
N GLU A 20 8.36 -25.01 -16.85
CA GLU A 20 7.92 -24.55 -18.16
C GLU A 20 6.71 -23.64 -17.99
N LYS A 21 6.89 -22.38 -18.42
CA LYS A 21 5.81 -21.40 -18.37
C LYS A 21 4.76 -21.75 -19.41
N THR A 22 3.52 -21.68 -19.03
CA THR A 22 2.42 -21.84 -19.97
C THR A 22 2.45 -20.73 -21.03
N LYS A 23 1.85 -20.98 -22.19
CA LYS A 23 1.72 -19.96 -23.26
C LYS A 23 1.05 -18.68 -22.74
N ALA A 24 0.06 -18.80 -21.85
CA ALA A 24 -0.62 -17.68 -21.24
C ALA A 24 0.32 -16.86 -20.34
N GLU A 25 1.17 -17.50 -19.52
CA GLU A 25 2.14 -16.82 -18.66
C GLU A 25 3.21 -16.08 -19.50
N LEU A 26 3.68 -16.69 -20.61
CA LEU A 26 4.63 -16.04 -21.50
C LEU A 26 4.04 -14.82 -22.21
N GLU A 27 2.77 -14.89 -22.66
CA GLU A 27 2.10 -13.76 -23.30
C GLU A 27 1.84 -12.64 -22.30
N ARG A 28 1.47 -12.97 -21.07
CA ARG A 28 1.31 -12.02 -19.96
C ARG A 28 2.62 -11.29 -19.63
N GLU A 29 3.74 -12.00 -19.54
CA GLU A 29 5.05 -11.39 -19.31
C GLU A 29 5.48 -10.47 -20.48
N LYS A 30 5.19 -10.86 -21.70
CA LYS A 30 5.46 -10.04 -22.87
C LYS A 30 4.65 -8.75 -22.85
N GLN A 31 3.37 -8.85 -22.51
CA GLN A 31 2.48 -7.70 -22.36
C GLN A 31 2.93 -6.76 -21.24
N ALA A 32 3.34 -7.31 -20.07
CA ALA A 32 3.93 -6.53 -18.98
C ALA A 32 5.13 -5.70 -19.44
N LYS A 33 6.06 -6.33 -20.16
CA LYS A 33 7.25 -5.65 -20.69
C LYS A 33 6.88 -4.53 -21.67
N GLN A 34 5.88 -4.74 -22.52
CA GLN A 34 5.41 -3.72 -23.45
C GLN A 34 4.78 -2.53 -22.73
N ILE A 35 3.98 -2.76 -21.68
CA ILE A 35 3.35 -1.70 -20.89
C ILE A 35 4.42 -0.91 -20.11
N ILE A 36 5.39 -1.59 -19.49
CA ILE A 36 6.49 -0.92 -18.79
C ILE A 36 7.29 -0.05 -19.78
N ALA A 37 7.64 -0.58 -20.96
CA ALA A 37 8.35 0.17 -21.99
C ALA A 37 7.54 1.40 -22.46
N ALA A 38 6.22 1.26 -22.65
CA ALA A 38 5.36 2.38 -23.00
C ALA A 38 5.31 3.45 -21.89
N ASN A 39 5.24 3.05 -20.62
CA ASN A 39 5.28 3.96 -19.49
C ASN A 39 6.63 4.70 -19.36
N GLU A 40 7.73 4.02 -19.62
CA GLU A 40 9.06 4.66 -19.66
C GLU A 40 9.17 5.68 -20.80
N LEU A 41 8.65 5.37 -21.98
CA LEU A 41 8.58 6.32 -23.10
C LEU A 41 7.69 7.53 -22.75
N ALA A 42 6.55 7.28 -22.10
CA ALA A 42 5.66 8.34 -21.61
C ALA A 42 6.35 9.22 -20.57
N THR A 43 7.11 8.63 -19.64
CA THR A 43 7.90 9.38 -18.65
C THR A 43 8.88 10.33 -19.33
N ARG A 44 9.67 9.82 -20.31
CA ARG A 44 10.62 10.65 -21.07
C ARG A 44 9.90 11.75 -21.87
N PHE A 45 8.73 11.45 -22.42
CA PHE A 45 7.92 12.46 -23.10
C PHE A 45 7.46 13.56 -22.13
N PHE A 46 6.92 13.22 -20.98
CA PHE A 46 6.49 14.21 -19.98
C PHE A 46 7.64 15.04 -19.42
N GLN A 47 8.83 14.45 -19.21
CA GLN A 47 10.03 15.18 -18.82
C GLN A 47 10.50 16.13 -19.92
N ALA A 48 10.45 15.69 -21.19
CA ALA A 48 10.77 16.56 -22.31
C ALA A 48 9.77 17.72 -22.44
N CYS A 49 8.48 17.51 -22.20
CA CYS A 49 7.47 18.55 -22.15
C CYS A 49 7.76 19.55 -21.02
N LEU A 50 8.19 19.07 -19.84
CA LEU A 50 8.53 19.93 -18.70
C LEU A 50 9.69 20.89 -19.03
N THR A 51 10.70 20.41 -19.77
CA THR A 51 11.94 21.17 -20.00
C THR A 51 11.95 21.96 -21.30
N LYS A 52 11.11 21.60 -22.30
CA LYS A 52 11.20 22.13 -23.67
C LYS A 52 9.96 22.88 -24.15
N THR A 53 8.97 23.13 -23.30
CA THR A 53 7.73 23.81 -23.71
C THR A 53 7.38 24.96 -22.77
N ASP A 54 6.66 25.96 -23.29
CA ASP A 54 6.16 27.10 -22.49
C ASP A 54 5.21 26.62 -21.37
N TYR A 55 4.44 25.56 -21.62
CA TYR A 55 3.61 24.95 -20.57
C TYR A 55 4.46 24.29 -19.48
N GLY A 56 5.63 23.78 -19.85
CA GLY A 56 6.62 23.24 -18.91
C GLY A 56 7.20 24.31 -17.98
N ILE A 57 7.41 25.55 -18.46
CA ILE A 57 7.88 26.67 -17.63
C ILE A 57 6.90 26.92 -16.48
N LYS A 58 5.58 27.00 -16.76
CA LYS A 58 4.55 27.15 -15.72
C LYS A 58 4.55 26.01 -14.70
N ALA A 59 4.81 24.79 -15.17
CA ALA A 59 4.90 23.62 -14.28
C ALA A 59 6.16 23.68 -13.40
N GLN A 60 7.29 24.15 -13.93
CA GLN A 60 8.52 24.35 -13.15
C GLN A 60 8.34 25.45 -12.09
N GLU A 61 7.72 26.57 -12.43
CA GLU A 61 7.38 27.65 -11.48
C GLU A 61 6.49 27.13 -10.34
N TYR A 62 5.47 26.31 -10.68
CA TYR A 62 4.60 25.68 -9.70
C TYR A 62 5.38 24.75 -8.76
N LEU A 63 6.28 23.91 -9.30
CA LEU A 63 7.11 22.99 -8.52
C LEU A 63 8.11 23.76 -7.64
N ALA A 64 8.78 24.79 -8.19
CA ALA A 64 9.69 25.65 -7.44
C ALA A 64 8.98 26.39 -6.30
N GLY A 65 7.77 26.90 -6.53
CA GLY A 65 6.93 27.52 -5.50
C GLY A 65 6.52 26.56 -4.35
N ARG A 66 6.69 25.24 -4.57
CA ARG A 66 6.53 24.21 -3.54
C ARG A 66 7.84 23.73 -2.93
N GLY A 67 8.97 24.36 -3.27
CA GLY A 67 10.29 23.96 -2.78
C GLY A 67 10.80 22.64 -3.41
N ILE A 68 10.22 22.21 -4.53
CA ILE A 68 10.67 21.01 -5.25
C ILE A 68 11.81 21.42 -6.20
N THR A 69 13.02 20.99 -5.87
CA THR A 69 14.25 21.33 -6.60
C THR A 69 14.41 20.49 -7.87
N PRO A 70 15.28 20.90 -8.82
CA PRO A 70 15.59 20.09 -10.01
C PRO A 70 16.05 18.68 -9.68
N GLU A 71 16.82 18.47 -8.60
CA GLU A 71 17.30 17.17 -8.17
C GLU A 71 16.13 16.26 -7.73
N ILE A 72 15.10 16.84 -7.10
CA ILE A 72 13.89 16.12 -6.72
C ILE A 72 13.04 15.81 -7.94
N ILE A 73 12.94 16.75 -8.89
CA ILE A 73 12.25 16.52 -10.18
C ILE A 73 12.88 15.33 -10.91
N GLU A 74 14.21 15.27 -10.96
CA GLU A 74 14.95 14.17 -11.57
C GLU A 74 14.76 12.86 -10.79
N ARG A 75 14.94 12.88 -9.45
CA ARG A 75 14.79 11.72 -8.56
C ARG A 75 13.44 11.00 -8.73
N PHE A 76 12.36 11.77 -8.85
CA PHE A 76 11.01 11.25 -9.03
C PHE A 76 10.56 11.21 -10.50
N SER A 77 11.45 11.59 -11.44
CA SER A 77 11.17 11.64 -12.87
C SER A 77 9.91 12.43 -13.22
N ILE A 78 9.69 13.54 -12.50
CA ILE A 78 8.52 14.40 -12.66
C ILE A 78 8.53 15.04 -14.04
N GLY A 79 7.35 15.14 -14.66
CA GLY A 79 7.15 15.75 -15.95
C GLY A 79 5.86 16.57 -16.04
N VAL A 80 5.44 16.92 -17.24
CA VAL A 80 4.16 17.61 -17.46
C VAL A 80 3.44 17.04 -18.68
N ALA A 81 2.15 16.82 -18.57
CA ALA A 81 1.26 16.53 -19.69
C ALA A 81 0.69 17.83 -20.23
N LEU A 82 0.84 18.03 -21.52
CA LEU A 82 0.32 19.21 -22.22
C LEU A 82 -1.22 19.23 -22.18
N PRO A 83 -1.88 20.39 -22.32
CA PRO A 83 -3.35 20.48 -22.32
C PRO A 83 -4.01 19.93 -23.59
N ASN A 84 -3.24 19.34 -24.51
CA ASN A 84 -3.71 18.76 -25.77
C ASN A 84 -4.33 17.38 -25.58
N TYR A 85 -5.26 17.00 -26.48
CA TYR A 85 -6.00 15.74 -26.42
C TYR A 85 -5.23 14.53 -26.94
N ASN A 86 -4.15 14.71 -27.74
CA ASN A 86 -3.45 13.65 -28.44
C ASN A 86 -1.93 13.84 -28.52
N ALA A 87 -1.37 14.69 -27.66
CA ALA A 87 0.07 14.98 -27.70
C ALA A 87 0.92 13.74 -27.41
N LEU A 88 0.56 12.98 -26.36
CA LEU A 88 1.22 11.74 -25.99
C LEU A 88 0.98 10.65 -27.04
N LEU A 89 -0.29 10.44 -27.41
CA LEU A 89 -0.67 9.45 -28.45
C LEU A 89 0.12 9.63 -29.73
N SER A 90 0.21 10.89 -30.23
CA SER A 90 0.95 11.21 -31.46
C SER A 90 2.45 10.97 -31.29
N ALA A 91 3.02 11.37 -30.15
CA ALA A 91 4.46 11.23 -29.89
C ALA A 91 4.89 9.76 -29.75
N LEU A 92 4.11 8.96 -29.01
CA LEU A 92 4.43 7.54 -28.79
C LEU A 92 4.02 6.67 -30.00
N GLY A 93 2.98 7.06 -30.74
CA GLY A 93 2.62 6.42 -32.00
C GLY A 93 3.75 6.44 -33.03
N LYS A 94 4.44 7.57 -33.17
CA LYS A 94 5.65 7.72 -33.99
C LYS A 94 6.81 6.82 -33.54
N ARG A 95 6.78 6.33 -32.31
CA ARG A 95 7.77 5.39 -31.72
C ARG A 95 7.30 3.94 -31.68
N GLY A 96 6.21 3.63 -32.38
CA GLY A 96 5.70 2.27 -32.54
C GLY A 96 4.73 1.81 -31.44
N CYS A 97 4.32 2.67 -30.50
CA CYS A 97 3.30 2.32 -29.52
C CYS A 97 1.90 2.42 -30.15
N SER A 98 1.15 1.33 -30.19
CA SER A 98 -0.22 1.35 -30.66
C SER A 98 -1.14 2.07 -29.65
N ALA A 99 -2.23 2.68 -30.15
CA ALA A 99 -3.23 3.31 -29.27
C ALA A 99 -3.84 2.29 -28.29
N GLY A 100 -4.05 1.05 -28.71
CA GLY A 100 -4.53 -0.04 -27.84
C GLY A 100 -3.57 -0.33 -26.67
N LEU A 101 -2.24 -0.33 -26.91
CA LEU A 101 -1.24 -0.48 -25.87
C LEU A 101 -1.30 0.69 -24.87
N LEU A 102 -1.46 1.93 -25.35
CA LEU A 102 -1.54 3.12 -24.50
C LEU A 102 -2.83 3.14 -23.65
N VAL A 103 -3.94 2.60 -24.17
CA VAL A 103 -5.16 2.40 -23.40
C VAL A 103 -4.95 1.35 -22.30
N GLN A 104 -4.32 0.20 -22.63
CA GLN A 104 -4.00 -0.83 -21.65
C GLN A 104 -3.04 -0.34 -20.56
N ALA A 105 -2.08 0.53 -20.90
CA ALA A 105 -1.17 1.18 -19.96
C ALA A 105 -1.87 2.27 -19.12
N GLY A 106 -3.15 2.59 -19.40
CA GLY A 106 -3.88 3.64 -18.71
C GLY A 106 -3.38 5.06 -19.02
N LEU A 107 -2.68 5.25 -20.14
CA LEU A 107 -2.18 6.52 -20.65
C LEU A 107 -3.19 7.20 -21.58
N ALA A 108 -4.06 6.45 -22.19
CA ALA A 108 -5.14 6.92 -23.06
C ALA A 108 -6.49 6.34 -22.65
N VAL A 109 -7.57 6.96 -23.10
CA VAL A 109 -8.95 6.51 -22.90
C VAL A 109 -9.66 6.52 -24.23
N ASN A 110 -10.47 5.49 -24.50
CA ASN A 110 -11.33 5.43 -25.69
C ASN A 110 -12.59 6.28 -25.49
N TYR A 111 -12.86 7.14 -26.43
CA TYR A 111 -14.11 7.89 -26.58
C TYR A 111 -14.78 7.55 -27.93
N ASP A 112 -16.00 7.98 -28.12
CA ASP A 112 -16.74 7.75 -29.38
C ASP A 112 -15.98 8.26 -30.61
N ARG A 113 -15.19 9.32 -30.47
CA ARG A 113 -14.36 9.94 -31.51
C ARG A 113 -12.94 9.34 -31.61
N GLY A 114 -12.67 8.27 -30.90
CA GLY A 114 -11.35 7.60 -30.86
C GLY A 114 -10.58 7.82 -29.56
N PRO A 115 -9.37 7.25 -29.46
CA PRO A 115 -8.53 7.34 -28.27
C PRO A 115 -7.98 8.75 -28.07
N MET A 116 -7.97 9.21 -26.81
CA MET A 116 -7.44 10.51 -26.38
C MET A 116 -6.52 10.32 -25.19
N ASP A 117 -5.56 11.25 -25.02
CA ASP A 117 -4.67 11.29 -23.85
C ASP A 117 -5.50 11.39 -22.56
N LYS A 118 -5.25 10.50 -21.61
CA LYS A 118 -5.93 10.51 -20.32
C LYS A 118 -5.52 11.71 -19.47
N PHE A 119 -4.23 12.00 -19.42
CA PHE A 119 -3.65 13.08 -18.64
C PHE A 119 -3.44 14.31 -19.51
N ARG A 120 -4.05 15.43 -19.13
CA ARG A 120 -3.96 16.69 -19.84
C ARG A 120 -3.84 17.85 -18.85
N GLY A 121 -2.92 18.80 -19.12
CA GLY A 121 -2.75 19.96 -18.27
C GLY A 121 -2.33 19.64 -16.83
N ARG A 122 -1.46 18.63 -16.65
CA ARG A 122 -1.11 18.12 -15.32
C ARG A 122 0.40 17.97 -15.14
N VAL A 123 0.87 18.28 -13.95
CA VAL A 123 2.16 17.76 -13.48
C VAL A 123 2.04 16.25 -13.36
N MET A 124 2.95 15.54 -14.03
CA MET A 124 2.96 14.08 -14.11
C MET A 124 3.99 13.49 -13.17
N ILE A 125 3.56 12.56 -12.37
CA ILE A 125 4.34 11.90 -11.34
C ILE A 125 4.32 10.40 -11.64
N PRO A 126 5.43 9.81 -12.16
CA PRO A 126 5.53 8.39 -12.38
C PRO A 126 5.41 7.61 -11.07
N ILE A 127 4.60 6.55 -11.08
CA ILE A 127 4.49 5.62 -9.96
C ILE A 127 5.30 4.39 -10.33
N GLN A 128 6.30 4.10 -9.50
CA GLN A 128 7.25 3.02 -9.73
C GLN A 128 7.02 1.86 -8.76
N ASP A 129 7.27 0.66 -9.23
CA ASP A 129 7.37 -0.51 -8.36
C ASP A 129 8.68 -0.46 -7.53
N PRO A 130 8.88 -1.32 -6.53
CA PRO A 130 10.12 -1.33 -5.73
C PRO A 130 11.40 -1.61 -6.53
N ARG A 131 11.29 -2.08 -7.78
CA ARG A 131 12.42 -2.30 -8.69
C ARG A 131 12.73 -1.07 -9.56
N GLY A 132 11.88 -0.04 -9.52
CA GLY A 132 12.03 1.19 -10.30
C GLY A 132 11.33 1.18 -11.66
N HIS A 133 10.56 0.14 -12.01
CA HIS A 133 9.77 0.15 -13.24
C HIS A 133 8.55 1.06 -13.09
N VAL A 134 8.29 1.89 -14.09
CA VAL A 134 7.10 2.75 -14.09
C VAL A 134 5.87 1.91 -14.43
N VAL A 135 4.98 1.74 -13.45
CA VAL A 135 3.76 0.92 -13.57
C VAL A 135 2.49 1.75 -13.76
N GLY A 136 2.56 3.06 -13.52
CA GLY A 136 1.45 3.99 -13.68
C GLY A 136 1.87 5.44 -13.42
N PHE A 137 0.89 6.32 -13.36
CA PHE A 137 1.12 7.75 -13.16
C PHE A 137 0.08 8.35 -12.23
N GLY A 138 0.52 9.31 -11.41
CA GLY A 138 -0.29 10.33 -10.80
C GLY A 138 -0.23 11.62 -11.62
N GLY A 139 -1.33 12.34 -11.72
CA GLY A 139 -1.40 13.62 -12.41
C GLY A 139 -2.07 14.67 -11.53
N ARG A 140 -1.34 15.74 -11.15
CA ARG A 140 -1.89 16.89 -10.44
C ARG A 140 -2.22 17.99 -11.42
N ILE A 141 -3.45 18.51 -11.40
CA ILE A 141 -3.84 19.61 -12.27
C ILE A 141 -2.99 20.86 -11.97
N LEU A 142 -2.50 21.49 -13.02
CA LEU A 142 -1.65 22.68 -12.90
C LEU A 142 -2.50 23.95 -12.79
N GLU A 143 -3.52 24.09 -13.66
CA GLU A 143 -4.45 25.21 -13.71
C GLU A 143 -5.85 24.74 -13.38
N GLN A 144 -6.49 25.33 -12.38
CA GLN A 144 -7.83 24.95 -11.95
C GLN A 144 -8.87 25.76 -12.73
N ASN A 145 -8.97 25.52 -14.03
CA ASN A 145 -9.85 26.27 -14.95
C ASN A 145 -11.33 25.85 -14.91
N SER A 146 -11.68 24.77 -14.17
CA SER A 146 -13.06 24.38 -13.92
C SER A 146 -13.22 23.64 -12.61
N GLN A 147 -14.34 23.86 -11.91
CA GLN A 147 -14.70 23.14 -10.69
C GLN A 147 -14.98 21.65 -10.93
N GLN A 148 -15.03 21.22 -12.19
CA GLN A 148 -15.35 19.82 -12.59
C GLN A 148 -14.13 18.92 -12.74
N MET A 149 -12.90 19.45 -12.75
CA MET A 149 -11.71 18.63 -12.91
C MET A 149 -11.10 18.23 -11.56
N ALA A 150 -10.98 16.93 -11.32
CA ALA A 150 -10.33 16.41 -10.11
C ALA A 150 -8.91 16.97 -9.96
N LYS A 151 -8.59 17.48 -8.76
CA LYS A 151 -7.26 18.02 -8.41
C LYS A 151 -6.16 17.00 -8.67
N TYR A 152 -6.41 15.74 -8.32
CA TYR A 152 -5.53 14.59 -8.55
C TYR A 152 -6.23 13.54 -9.39
N MET A 153 -5.49 12.93 -10.30
CA MET A 153 -5.94 11.83 -11.14
C MET A 153 -4.83 10.78 -11.21
N ASN A 154 -5.17 9.53 -11.01
CA ASN A 154 -4.21 8.42 -11.13
C ASN A 154 -4.54 7.53 -12.34
N THR A 155 -3.56 6.75 -12.78
CA THR A 155 -3.82 5.57 -13.60
C THR A 155 -4.90 4.72 -12.92
N GLY A 156 -5.88 4.25 -13.68
CA GLY A 156 -6.90 3.32 -13.16
C GLY A 156 -6.26 2.00 -12.74
N GLU A 157 -6.97 1.22 -11.93
CA GLU A 157 -6.55 -0.16 -11.64
C GLU A 157 -6.41 -0.93 -12.95
N THR A 158 -5.28 -1.55 -13.14
CA THR A 158 -4.97 -2.42 -14.29
C THR A 158 -4.37 -3.71 -13.77
N GLU A 159 -4.17 -4.69 -14.62
CA GLU A 159 -3.46 -5.91 -14.25
C GLU A 159 -2.03 -5.64 -13.72
N TRP A 160 -1.43 -4.52 -14.13
CA TRP A 160 -0.05 -4.13 -13.84
C TRP A 160 0.08 -3.02 -12.80
N PHE A 161 -1.02 -2.35 -12.50
CA PHE A 161 -1.08 -1.26 -11.53
C PHE A 161 -2.17 -1.51 -10.51
N ASN A 162 -1.77 -1.91 -9.31
CA ASN A 162 -2.64 -2.11 -8.17
C ASN A 162 -2.13 -1.29 -6.98
N LYS A 163 -2.87 -0.26 -6.60
CA LYS A 163 -2.49 0.64 -5.51
C LYS A 163 -2.37 -0.06 -4.16
N ARG A 164 -3.09 -1.17 -3.94
CA ARG A 164 -3.04 -1.91 -2.68
C ARG A 164 -1.70 -2.61 -2.45
N THR A 165 -0.95 -2.89 -3.52
CA THR A 165 0.34 -3.57 -3.45
C THR A 165 1.54 -2.64 -3.59
N LEU A 166 1.30 -1.35 -3.83
CA LEU A 166 2.31 -0.35 -4.12
C LEU A 166 2.33 0.74 -3.05
N LEU A 167 3.51 1.27 -2.77
CA LEU A 167 3.72 2.51 -2.04
C LEU A 167 4.52 3.47 -2.92
N PHE A 168 4.00 4.67 -3.11
CA PHE A 168 4.72 5.70 -3.86
C PHE A 168 6.03 6.05 -3.16
N GLY A 169 7.09 6.19 -3.92
CA GLY A 169 8.42 6.54 -3.40
C GLY A 169 9.18 5.37 -2.78
N MET A 170 8.62 4.15 -2.73
CA MET A 170 9.28 3.01 -2.08
C MET A 170 10.62 2.66 -2.74
N ASN A 171 10.75 2.77 -4.05
CA ASN A 171 11.98 2.52 -4.79
C ASN A 171 13.13 3.45 -4.37
N VAL A 172 12.84 4.73 -4.14
CA VAL A 172 13.84 5.74 -3.73
C VAL A 172 14.08 5.76 -2.22
N ALA A 173 13.05 5.43 -1.42
CA ALA A 173 13.12 5.44 0.04
C ALA A 173 13.71 4.16 0.64
N LEU A 174 13.69 3.02 -0.08
CA LEU A 174 13.99 1.68 0.45
C LEU A 174 15.35 1.60 1.15
N LYS A 175 16.36 2.27 0.62
CA LYS A 175 17.73 2.27 1.19
C LYS A 175 17.74 2.93 2.58
N GLU A 176 17.13 4.10 2.71
CA GLU A 176 17.07 4.82 3.98
C GLU A 176 16.11 4.16 4.97
N ILE A 177 14.99 3.60 4.51
CA ILE A 177 14.07 2.80 5.33
C ILE A 177 14.82 1.64 5.97
N LYS A 178 15.56 0.84 5.19
CA LYS A 178 16.36 -0.29 5.70
C LYS A 178 17.43 0.14 6.69
N LYS A 179 18.09 1.26 6.42
CA LYS A 179 19.15 1.80 7.30
C LYS A 179 18.59 2.27 8.65
N ARG A 180 17.43 2.94 8.62
CA ARG A 180 16.76 3.48 9.82
C ARG A 180 15.87 2.45 10.52
N ARG A 181 15.52 1.37 9.83
CA ARG A 181 14.49 0.42 10.25
C ARG A 181 13.14 1.09 10.52
N GLN A 182 12.90 2.25 9.90
CA GLN A 182 11.71 3.08 10.07
C GLN A 182 11.24 3.62 8.73
N ALA A 183 9.91 3.72 8.52
CA ALA A 183 9.28 4.41 7.39
C ALA A 183 8.30 5.47 7.89
N VAL A 184 8.26 6.63 7.21
CA VAL A 184 7.19 7.63 7.37
C VAL A 184 6.16 7.39 6.27
N ILE A 185 4.88 7.29 6.63
CA ILE A 185 3.80 7.00 5.70
C ILE A 185 2.86 8.20 5.66
N VAL A 186 2.68 8.77 4.48
CA VAL A 186 1.78 9.89 4.19
C VAL A 186 0.66 9.47 3.24
N GLU A 187 -0.36 10.32 3.04
CA GLU A 187 -1.49 9.99 2.17
C GLU A 187 -1.16 10.19 0.69
N GLY A 188 -0.61 11.33 0.35
CA GLY A 188 -0.41 11.78 -1.02
C GLY A 188 1.03 11.71 -1.49
N TYR A 189 1.21 11.54 -2.79
CA TYR A 189 2.55 11.56 -3.37
C TYR A 189 3.21 12.94 -3.32
N MET A 190 2.44 14.03 -3.27
CA MET A 190 3.04 15.36 -3.09
C MET A 190 3.64 15.52 -1.70
N ASP A 191 2.99 14.99 -0.66
CA ASP A 191 3.51 15.02 0.70
C ASP A 191 4.83 14.25 0.79
N ALA A 192 4.88 13.05 0.21
CA ALA A 192 6.11 12.26 0.14
C ALA A 192 7.22 13.02 -0.60
N ILE A 193 6.93 13.62 -1.77
CA ILE A 193 7.90 14.38 -2.55
C ILE A 193 8.43 15.58 -1.75
N SER A 194 7.55 16.31 -1.04
CA SER A 194 7.94 17.47 -0.22
C SER A 194 8.79 17.06 0.98
N LEU A 195 8.49 15.90 1.60
CA LEU A 195 9.34 15.35 2.65
C LEU A 195 10.72 14.97 2.12
N HIS A 196 10.81 14.34 0.94
CA HIS A 196 12.09 14.07 0.29
C HIS A 196 12.84 15.34 -0.06
N ALA A 197 12.15 16.38 -0.54
CA ALA A 197 12.76 17.70 -0.82
C ALA A 197 13.36 18.33 0.45
N ALA A 198 12.74 18.08 1.61
CA ALA A 198 13.27 18.50 2.89
C ALA A 198 14.35 17.55 3.46
N GLY A 199 14.71 16.48 2.76
CA GLY A 199 15.73 15.52 3.19
C GLY A 199 15.21 14.48 4.21
N ILE A 200 13.92 14.15 4.16
CA ILE A 200 13.29 13.03 4.88
C ILE A 200 13.09 11.90 3.87
N ASP A 201 14.20 11.26 3.52
CA ASP A 201 14.31 10.33 2.39
C ASP A 201 13.72 8.92 2.65
N TRP A 202 13.05 8.70 3.77
CA TRP A 202 12.38 7.45 4.14
C TRP A 202 10.86 7.58 4.19
N ALA A 203 10.33 8.63 3.54
CA ALA A 203 8.89 8.84 3.38
C ALA A 203 8.33 8.11 2.16
N VAL A 204 7.14 7.52 2.31
CA VAL A 204 6.37 6.83 1.26
C VAL A 204 4.89 7.21 1.36
N ALA A 205 4.12 7.04 0.26
CA ALA A 205 2.70 7.39 0.28
C ALA A 205 1.78 6.24 -0.16
N SER A 206 0.57 6.19 0.42
CA SER A 206 -0.50 5.23 0.08
C SER A 206 -1.33 5.61 -1.15
N MET A 207 -1.14 6.80 -1.71
CA MET A 207 -1.72 7.30 -2.97
C MET A 207 -3.24 7.42 -3.02
N GLY A 208 -3.86 7.92 -1.93
CA GLY A 208 -5.31 8.18 -1.88
C GLY A 208 -6.17 6.91 -1.83
N THR A 209 -5.61 5.79 -1.37
CA THR A 209 -6.33 4.58 -0.97
C THR A 209 -6.10 4.31 0.50
N ALA A 210 -7.04 3.59 1.14
CA ALA A 210 -6.80 3.11 2.48
C ALA A 210 -5.52 2.23 2.50
N PHE A 211 -4.71 2.38 3.53
CA PHE A 211 -3.53 1.55 3.74
C PHE A 211 -3.92 0.07 3.78
N ALA A 212 -3.21 -0.77 3.02
CA ALA A 212 -3.58 -2.16 2.80
C ALA A 212 -2.61 -3.13 3.49
N GLN A 213 -3.06 -4.35 3.75
CA GLN A 213 -2.23 -5.40 4.34
C GLN A 213 -1.00 -5.73 3.48
N GLU A 214 -1.13 -5.68 2.16
CA GLU A 214 -0.04 -5.90 1.22
C GLU A 214 1.05 -4.83 1.35
N GLN A 215 0.65 -3.57 1.53
CA GLN A 215 1.57 -2.46 1.80
C GLN A 215 2.27 -2.61 3.15
N ALA A 216 1.54 -3.03 4.19
CA ALA A 216 2.12 -3.33 5.50
C ALA A 216 3.15 -4.47 5.44
N LYS A 217 2.84 -5.56 4.75
CA LYS A 217 3.77 -6.68 4.51
C LYS A 217 5.01 -6.26 3.71
N LEU A 218 4.86 -5.33 2.76
CA LEU A 218 5.98 -4.79 2.01
C LEU A 218 6.93 -4.02 2.93
N LEU A 219 6.39 -3.17 3.82
CA LEU A 219 7.17 -2.39 4.78
C LEU A 219 7.82 -3.27 5.85
N ALA A 220 7.12 -4.29 6.37
CA ALA A 220 7.64 -5.18 7.40
C ALA A 220 8.91 -5.96 6.97
N ARG A 221 9.16 -6.09 5.66
CA ARG A 221 10.41 -6.65 5.13
C ARG A 221 11.61 -5.69 5.20
N ALA A 222 11.35 -4.40 5.41
CA ALA A 222 12.35 -3.35 5.33
C ALA A 222 12.48 -2.53 6.62
N ALA A 223 11.43 -2.44 7.43
CA ALA A 223 11.35 -1.63 8.63
C ALA A 223 10.82 -2.44 9.82
N ASP A 224 11.15 -1.99 11.02
CA ASP A 224 10.58 -2.47 12.28
C ASP A 224 9.48 -1.53 12.79
N GLU A 225 9.54 -0.27 12.37
CA GLU A 225 8.64 0.79 12.81
C GLU A 225 8.09 1.58 11.62
N VAL A 226 6.83 2.00 11.74
CA VAL A 226 6.19 2.96 10.82
C VAL A 226 5.64 4.13 11.61
N VAL A 227 5.79 5.34 11.03
CA VAL A 227 5.21 6.58 11.55
C VAL A 227 4.18 7.06 10.54
N PHE A 228 2.89 6.98 10.90
CA PHE A 228 1.83 7.56 10.08
C PHE A 228 1.78 9.07 10.29
N SER A 229 1.78 9.81 9.19
CA SER A 229 1.62 11.27 9.14
C SER A 229 0.57 11.60 8.08
N TYR A 230 -0.68 11.30 8.40
CA TYR A 230 -1.83 11.55 7.54
C TYR A 230 -2.40 12.93 7.79
N ASP A 231 -3.32 13.36 6.93
CA ASP A 231 -3.99 14.64 7.06
C ASP A 231 -4.71 14.77 8.40
N SER A 232 -4.71 15.96 8.99
CA SER A 232 -5.29 16.21 10.31
C SER A 232 -6.81 16.26 10.31
N ASP A 233 -7.46 16.16 9.16
CA ASP A 233 -8.91 16.19 9.03
C ASP A 233 -9.58 14.89 9.54
N ALA A 234 -10.92 14.92 9.66
CA ALA A 234 -11.68 13.77 10.15
C ALA A 234 -11.55 12.51 9.25
N ALA A 235 -11.28 12.66 7.95
CA ALA A 235 -11.09 11.54 7.05
C ALA A 235 -9.71 10.89 7.24
N GLY A 236 -8.64 11.70 7.33
CA GLY A 236 -7.29 11.26 7.61
C GLY A 236 -7.17 10.59 8.98
N GLN A 237 -7.82 11.15 10.01
CA GLN A 237 -7.85 10.52 11.35
C GLN A 237 -8.50 9.12 11.32
N ARG A 238 -9.66 8.97 10.64
CA ARG A 238 -10.30 7.65 10.47
C ARG A 238 -9.43 6.67 9.67
N ALA A 239 -8.76 7.17 8.63
CA ALA A 239 -7.82 6.37 7.85
C ALA A 239 -6.64 5.91 8.70
N THR A 240 -6.09 6.79 9.55
CA THR A 240 -5.00 6.48 10.47
C THR A 240 -5.39 5.39 11.48
N VAL A 241 -6.58 5.46 12.10
CA VAL A 241 -7.05 4.42 13.05
C VAL A 241 -7.02 3.03 12.41
N ARG A 242 -7.50 2.92 11.16
CA ARG A 242 -7.49 1.64 10.42
C ARG A 242 -6.07 1.21 10.03
N ALA A 243 -5.25 2.15 9.58
CA ALA A 243 -3.87 1.89 9.18
C ALA A 243 -3.02 1.37 10.35
N VAL A 244 -3.24 1.90 11.56
CA VAL A 244 -2.57 1.43 12.79
C VAL A 244 -2.81 -0.06 13.02
N SER A 245 -4.07 -0.54 13.00
CA SER A 245 -4.38 -1.96 13.21
C SER A 245 -3.75 -2.84 12.12
N ILE A 246 -3.86 -2.43 10.83
CA ILE A 246 -3.26 -3.18 9.71
C ILE A 246 -1.74 -3.30 9.84
N ALA A 247 -1.05 -2.23 10.23
CA ALA A 247 0.40 -2.25 10.39
C ALA A 247 0.84 -3.10 11.60
N LYS A 248 0.09 -3.05 12.71
CA LYS A 248 0.31 -3.90 13.89
C LYS A 248 0.14 -5.40 13.58
N GLU A 249 -0.91 -5.75 12.81
CA GLU A 249 -1.13 -7.13 12.35
C GLU A 249 0.06 -7.66 11.52
N ALA A 250 0.71 -6.79 10.75
CA ALA A 250 1.92 -7.12 10.00
C ALA A 250 3.20 -7.20 10.87
N GLY A 251 3.10 -6.96 12.18
CA GLY A 251 4.21 -7.03 13.13
C GLY A 251 5.04 -5.76 13.25
N LEU A 252 4.58 -4.64 12.69
CA LEU A 252 5.28 -3.36 12.76
C LEU A 252 4.96 -2.64 14.08
N LYS A 253 5.96 -1.97 14.65
CA LYS A 253 5.72 -0.93 15.64
C LYS A 253 5.09 0.27 14.96
N VAL A 254 4.05 0.83 15.57
CA VAL A 254 3.30 1.91 14.96
C VAL A 254 3.34 3.14 15.85
N ARG A 255 3.71 4.26 15.24
CA ARG A 255 3.58 5.59 15.82
C ARG A 255 2.77 6.47 14.89
N VAL A 256 2.11 7.47 15.46
CA VAL A 256 1.30 8.43 14.74
C VAL A 256 1.79 9.84 15.06
N LEU A 257 2.10 10.57 14.02
CA LEU A 257 2.47 11.96 14.06
C LEU A 257 1.27 12.79 13.66
N MET A 258 0.86 13.72 14.52
CA MET A 258 -0.15 14.72 14.21
C MET A 258 0.53 16.04 13.90
N VAL A 259 0.25 16.58 12.73
CA VAL A 259 0.77 17.90 12.33
C VAL A 259 0.01 18.99 13.09
N PRO A 260 0.67 19.76 13.97
CA PRO A 260 -0.03 20.71 14.84
C PRO A 260 -0.43 22.01 14.11
N ASP A 261 0.28 22.37 13.06
CA ASP A 261 0.08 23.60 12.28
C ASP A 261 0.22 23.27 10.80
N GLY A 262 -0.85 23.40 10.05
CA GLY A 262 -0.96 22.97 8.67
C GLY A 262 -2.03 21.88 8.50
N LYS A 263 -2.42 21.63 7.25
CA LYS A 263 -3.41 20.61 6.90
C LYS A 263 -2.76 19.25 6.67
N ASP A 264 -1.54 19.28 6.15
CA ASP A 264 -0.83 18.11 5.65
C ASP A 264 0.70 18.23 5.88
N PRO A 265 1.45 17.14 5.75
CA PRO A 265 2.91 17.13 5.89
C PRO A 265 3.64 18.08 4.94
N ASP A 266 3.14 18.27 3.70
CA ASP A 266 3.71 19.18 2.71
C ASP A 266 3.69 20.62 3.21
N GLU A 267 2.53 21.10 3.69
CA GLU A 267 2.40 22.46 4.21
C GLU A 267 3.30 22.68 5.42
N PHE A 268 3.31 21.73 6.35
CA PHE A 268 4.11 21.84 7.57
C PHE A 268 5.61 21.90 7.28
N VAL A 269 6.13 20.98 6.46
CA VAL A 269 7.58 20.93 6.22
C VAL A 269 8.08 22.12 5.43
N ARG A 270 7.26 22.67 4.53
CA ARG A 270 7.58 23.91 3.80
C ARG A 270 7.61 25.14 4.72
N LYS A 271 6.76 25.18 5.72
CA LYS A 271 6.64 26.31 6.64
C LYS A 271 7.69 26.27 7.76
N HIS A 272 7.95 25.10 8.31
CA HIS A 272 8.75 24.92 9.53
C HIS A 272 10.09 24.21 9.32
N GLY A 273 10.30 23.63 8.15
CA GLY A 273 11.54 22.96 7.76
C GLY A 273 11.72 21.55 8.34
N LYS A 274 12.85 20.95 7.97
CA LYS A 274 13.23 19.57 8.30
C LYS A 274 13.27 19.31 9.81
N ASP A 275 14.00 20.16 10.55
CA ASP A 275 14.28 19.89 11.97
C ASP A 275 13.01 19.94 12.81
N ALA A 276 12.03 20.79 12.45
CA ALA A 276 10.73 20.82 13.10
C ALA A 276 9.97 19.51 12.84
N TYR A 277 10.01 18.99 11.61
CA TYR A 277 9.35 17.73 11.30
C TYR A 277 10.03 16.52 11.95
N LEU A 278 11.36 16.52 12.06
CA LEU A 278 12.08 15.47 12.80
C LEU A 278 11.69 15.44 14.29
N ARG A 279 11.53 16.61 14.92
CA ARG A 279 11.02 16.68 16.30
C ARG A 279 9.61 16.10 16.43
N LEU A 280 8.73 16.33 15.44
CA LEU A 280 7.41 15.70 15.43
C LEU A 280 7.51 14.17 15.31
N ILE A 281 8.43 13.65 14.49
CA ILE A 281 8.70 12.20 14.42
C ILE A 281 9.14 11.69 15.79
N GLU A 282 10.04 12.37 16.49
CA GLU A 282 10.53 11.97 17.81
C GLU A 282 9.43 11.96 18.88
N THR A 283 8.50 12.90 18.82
CA THR A 283 7.40 13.06 19.76
C THR A 283 6.10 12.36 19.33
N ALA A 284 6.11 11.63 18.21
CA ALA A 284 4.96 10.90 17.71
C ALA A 284 4.44 9.91 18.77
N VAL A 285 3.13 9.86 18.97
CA VAL A 285 2.49 8.99 19.96
C VAL A 285 2.40 7.55 19.47
N SER A 286 2.27 6.58 20.37
CA SER A 286 2.03 5.19 19.96
C SER A 286 0.69 5.04 19.23
N GLY A 287 0.58 4.03 18.35
CA GLY A 287 -0.67 3.78 17.61
C GLY A 287 -1.87 3.60 18.53
N ILE A 288 -1.71 2.88 19.64
CA ILE A 288 -2.76 2.69 20.66
C ILE A 288 -3.15 4.01 21.30
N GLU A 289 -2.17 4.81 21.67
CA GLU A 289 -2.42 6.12 22.28
C GLU A 289 -3.23 7.02 21.34
N PHE A 290 -2.90 7.03 20.06
CA PHE A 290 -3.66 7.74 19.04
C PHE A 290 -5.10 7.20 18.91
N GLN A 291 -5.28 5.86 18.85
CA GLN A 291 -6.60 5.23 18.78
C GLN A 291 -7.47 5.59 20.01
N MET A 292 -6.87 5.59 21.19
CA MET A 292 -7.55 6.02 22.43
C MET A 292 -7.97 7.50 22.36
N GLN A 293 -7.07 8.39 21.96
CA GLN A 293 -7.35 9.83 21.83
C GLN A 293 -8.47 10.07 20.81
N TYR A 294 -8.40 9.38 19.66
CA TYR A 294 -9.42 9.49 18.64
C TYR A 294 -10.80 9.05 19.16
N VAL A 295 -10.91 7.88 19.79
CA VAL A 295 -12.20 7.39 20.33
C VAL A 295 -12.73 8.33 21.38
N ILE A 296 -11.89 8.81 22.32
CA ILE A 296 -12.31 9.76 23.34
C ILE A 296 -12.85 11.05 22.71
N SER A 297 -12.22 11.54 21.62
CA SER A 297 -12.67 12.76 20.92
C SER A 297 -14.01 12.60 20.19
N GLN A 298 -14.38 11.37 19.82
CA GLN A 298 -15.64 11.08 19.12
C GLN A 298 -16.82 10.83 20.06
N ASN A 299 -16.58 10.71 21.38
CA ASN A 299 -17.59 10.38 22.38
C ASN A 299 -17.79 11.54 23.37
N ASN A 300 -19.02 11.73 23.82
CA ASN A 300 -19.30 12.72 24.87
C ASN A 300 -18.94 12.15 26.27
N VAL A 301 -17.65 12.23 26.61
CA VAL A 301 -17.13 11.70 27.87
C VAL A 301 -17.47 12.55 29.12
N SER A 302 -18.29 13.59 28.96
CA SER A 302 -18.80 14.35 30.11
C SER A 302 -19.93 13.62 30.85
N ASN A 303 -20.60 12.66 30.18
CA ASN A 303 -21.66 11.84 30.77
C ASN A 303 -21.27 10.36 30.85
N LEU A 304 -21.98 9.59 31.67
CA LEU A 304 -21.69 8.17 31.88
C LEU A 304 -21.85 7.32 30.62
N ALA A 305 -22.88 7.57 29.83
CA ALA A 305 -23.14 6.80 28.61
C ALA A 305 -21.98 6.92 27.59
N GLY A 306 -21.52 8.16 27.33
CA GLY A 306 -20.39 8.37 26.45
C GLY A 306 -19.06 7.82 26.98
N LYS A 307 -18.86 7.82 28.32
CA LYS A 307 -17.69 7.14 28.92
C LYS A 307 -17.72 5.63 28.70
N VAL A 308 -18.89 4.99 28.90
CA VAL A 308 -19.08 3.55 28.68
C VAL A 308 -18.86 3.20 27.20
N GLU A 309 -19.41 4.02 26.30
CA GLU A 309 -19.23 3.82 24.86
C GLU A 309 -17.75 3.97 24.44
N ALA A 310 -17.06 4.99 24.97
CA ALA A 310 -15.63 5.18 24.70
C ALA A 310 -14.80 3.96 25.18
N VAL A 311 -15.04 3.47 26.39
CA VAL A 311 -14.38 2.25 26.90
C VAL A 311 -14.65 1.07 25.98
N SER A 312 -15.92 0.82 25.63
CA SER A 312 -16.30 -0.31 24.75
C SER A 312 -15.63 -0.26 23.39
N ASN A 313 -15.44 0.95 22.83
CA ASN A 313 -14.81 1.16 21.53
C ASN A 313 -13.26 1.10 21.59
N ILE A 314 -12.65 1.34 22.76
CA ILE A 314 -11.19 1.27 22.96
C ILE A 314 -10.72 -0.15 23.26
N LEU A 315 -11.47 -0.93 24.02
CA LEU A 315 -11.05 -2.26 24.46
C LEU A 315 -10.63 -3.20 23.30
N PRO A 316 -11.30 -3.22 22.12
CA PRO A 316 -10.84 -4.03 20.98
C PRO A 316 -9.41 -3.71 20.55
N PHE A 317 -8.98 -2.43 20.56
CA PHE A 317 -7.61 -2.05 20.20
C PHE A 317 -6.59 -2.55 21.23
N LEU A 318 -6.98 -2.62 22.52
CA LEU A 318 -6.11 -3.16 23.57
C LEU A 318 -5.93 -4.67 23.45
N LEU A 319 -6.91 -5.40 22.89
CA LEU A 319 -6.77 -6.84 22.60
C LEU A 319 -5.71 -7.13 21.52
N GLU A 320 -5.40 -6.16 20.66
CA GLU A 320 -4.33 -6.28 19.67
C GLU A 320 -2.93 -6.21 20.31
N CYS A 321 -2.81 -5.73 21.59
CA CYS A 321 -1.55 -5.67 22.30
C CYS A 321 -1.20 -7.05 22.86
N LYS A 322 0.01 -7.52 22.54
CA LYS A 322 0.53 -8.82 23.01
C LYS A 322 1.13 -8.77 24.42
N ASN A 323 1.45 -7.58 24.92
CA ASN A 323 2.14 -7.39 26.19
C ASN A 323 1.16 -6.92 27.27
N GLU A 324 0.93 -7.75 28.29
CA GLU A 324 0.02 -7.45 29.38
C GLU A 324 0.41 -6.22 30.21
N ILE A 325 1.71 -5.92 30.33
CA ILE A 325 2.19 -4.72 31.04
C ILE A 325 1.79 -3.47 30.26
N GLU A 326 1.92 -3.52 28.93
CA GLU A 326 1.50 -2.43 28.04
C GLU A 326 -0.01 -2.20 28.13
N VAL A 327 -0.80 -3.28 28.12
CA VAL A 327 -2.27 -3.23 28.30
C VAL A 327 -2.63 -2.60 29.65
N ALA A 328 -2.01 -3.04 30.74
CA ALA A 328 -2.28 -2.49 32.07
C ALA A 328 -1.96 -0.98 32.14
N GLN A 329 -0.85 -0.55 31.54
CA GLN A 329 -0.49 0.87 31.50
C GLN A 329 -1.49 1.70 30.68
N HIS A 330 -1.98 1.18 29.55
CA HIS A 330 -3.01 1.85 28.74
C HIS A 330 -4.35 1.91 29.48
N ILE A 331 -4.75 0.84 30.17
CA ILE A 331 -5.97 0.83 30.99
C ILE A 331 -5.87 1.88 32.11
N LYS A 332 -4.74 1.98 32.78
CA LYS A 332 -4.50 3.00 33.83
C LYS A 332 -4.63 4.42 33.23
N THR A 333 -4.02 4.68 32.08
CA THR A 333 -4.12 5.97 31.39
C THR A 333 -5.57 6.28 30.99
N LEU A 334 -6.31 5.28 30.47
CA LEU A 334 -7.72 5.41 30.12
C LEU A 334 -8.59 5.72 31.34
N ALA A 335 -8.38 5.00 32.44
CA ALA A 335 -9.07 5.21 33.73
C ALA A 335 -8.90 6.64 34.23
N GLN A 336 -7.68 7.17 34.21
CA GLN A 336 -7.38 8.55 34.58
C GLN A 336 -8.08 9.57 33.68
N ARG A 337 -8.04 9.40 32.36
CA ARG A 337 -8.65 10.33 31.39
C ARG A 337 -10.18 10.38 31.49
N LEU A 338 -10.80 9.23 31.70
CA LEU A 338 -12.25 9.12 31.78
C LEU A 338 -12.78 9.31 33.23
N THR A 339 -11.89 9.35 34.21
CA THR A 339 -12.25 9.37 35.63
C THR A 339 -13.19 8.19 35.95
N ILE A 340 -12.74 6.99 35.64
CA ILE A 340 -13.39 5.69 35.88
C ILE A 340 -12.42 4.85 36.72
N ASP A 341 -12.96 3.97 37.57
CA ASP A 341 -12.13 3.00 38.30
C ASP A 341 -11.41 2.04 37.37
N GLU A 342 -10.09 1.88 37.56
CA GLU A 342 -9.23 1.02 36.72
C GLU A 342 -9.68 -0.45 36.77
N GLY A 343 -10.11 -0.92 37.95
CA GLY A 343 -10.57 -2.30 38.12
C GLY A 343 -11.81 -2.62 37.31
N LEU A 344 -12.71 -1.65 37.10
CA LEU A 344 -13.89 -1.84 36.26
C LEU A 344 -13.48 -1.99 34.77
N ILE A 345 -12.58 -1.15 34.26
CA ILE A 345 -12.09 -1.25 32.89
C ILE A 345 -11.33 -2.57 32.68
N MET A 346 -10.48 -2.94 33.63
CA MET A 346 -9.75 -4.21 33.61
C MET A 346 -10.70 -5.43 33.61
N SER A 347 -11.80 -5.35 34.37
CA SER A 347 -12.82 -6.42 34.39
C SER A 347 -13.50 -6.58 33.03
N GLU A 348 -13.88 -5.48 32.39
CA GLU A 348 -14.47 -5.51 31.04
C GLU A 348 -13.47 -6.01 29.98
N TYR A 349 -12.19 -5.57 30.05
CA TYR A 349 -11.12 -6.10 29.21
C TYR A 349 -11.00 -7.63 29.33
N ARG A 350 -10.93 -8.15 30.56
CA ARG A 350 -10.82 -9.61 30.79
C ARG A 350 -12.03 -10.40 30.28
N LYS A 351 -13.23 -9.85 30.39
CA LYS A 351 -14.45 -10.48 29.82
C LYS A 351 -14.35 -10.57 28.30
N LEU A 352 -13.89 -9.48 27.67
CA LEU A 352 -13.75 -9.40 26.22
C LEU A 352 -12.62 -10.33 25.71
N SER A 353 -11.48 -10.38 26.39
CA SER A 353 -10.36 -11.29 26.09
C SER A 353 -10.80 -12.75 26.13
N ARG A 354 -11.44 -13.19 27.21
CA ARG A 354 -11.97 -14.57 27.33
C ARG A 354 -12.97 -14.92 26.23
N LYS A 355 -13.78 -13.96 25.77
CA LYS A 355 -14.73 -14.17 24.67
C LYS A 355 -14.00 -14.29 23.33
N ASN A 356 -12.91 -13.55 23.16
CA ASN A 356 -12.06 -13.62 21.96
C ASN A 356 -11.30 -14.96 21.91
N ASP A 357 -10.67 -15.36 23.01
CA ASP A 357 -9.97 -16.64 23.13
C ASP A 357 -10.89 -17.85 22.81
N ARG A 358 -12.16 -17.79 23.27
CA ARG A 358 -13.15 -18.81 22.95
C ARG A 358 -13.55 -18.82 21.46
N ARG A 359 -13.53 -17.67 20.78
CA ARG A 359 -13.81 -17.58 19.34
C ARG A 359 -12.61 -18.05 18.50
N GLU A 360 -11.40 -17.83 18.97
CA GLU A 360 -10.18 -18.32 18.32
C GLU A 360 -9.96 -19.82 18.60
N ALA A 361 -10.40 -20.32 19.77
CA ALA A 361 -10.36 -21.72 20.13
C ALA A 361 -11.40 -22.60 19.41
N VAL A 362 -12.40 -22.04 18.75
CA VAL A 362 -13.14 -22.76 17.71
C VAL A 362 -12.15 -22.95 16.56
N PRO A 363 -11.70 -24.19 16.28
CA PRO A 363 -10.76 -24.40 15.19
C PRO A 363 -11.40 -23.77 13.96
N LYS A 364 -10.86 -22.68 13.45
CA LYS A 364 -10.95 -22.45 12.03
C LYS A 364 -10.31 -23.72 11.46
N TRP A 365 -11.13 -24.57 10.94
CA TRP A 365 -10.67 -25.53 9.96
C TRP A 365 -10.05 -24.67 8.86
N GLN A 366 -8.79 -24.29 9.08
CA GLN A 366 -7.91 -24.00 7.98
C GLN A 366 -7.87 -25.34 7.26
N VAL A 367 -8.74 -25.47 6.27
CA VAL A 367 -8.35 -26.20 5.08
C VAL A 367 -7.11 -25.43 4.62
N GLN A 368 -5.93 -25.74 5.23
CA GLN A 368 -4.71 -25.58 4.49
C GLN A 368 -5.08 -26.30 3.18
N PRO A 369 -4.93 -25.67 2.02
CA PRO A 369 -4.81 -26.46 0.83
C PRO A 369 -3.53 -27.27 1.11
N ASN A 370 -3.68 -28.46 1.70
CA ASN A 370 -2.76 -29.51 1.46
C ASN A 370 -2.71 -29.54 -0.05
N VAL A 371 -1.59 -29.11 -0.60
CA VAL A 371 -1.25 -29.47 -1.95
C VAL A 371 -1.04 -30.96 -1.84
N LEU A 372 -2.17 -31.67 -1.91
CA LEU A 372 -2.20 -33.14 -2.00
C LEU A 372 -1.26 -33.46 -3.15
N SER A 373 -0.35 -34.37 -2.94
CA SER A 373 0.46 -34.89 -4.04
C SER A 373 -0.50 -35.40 -5.13
N ALA A 374 -0.07 -35.48 -6.35
CA ALA A 374 -0.92 -36.05 -7.41
C ALA A 374 -1.39 -37.47 -7.04
N GLU A 375 -0.61 -38.16 -6.22
CA GLU A 375 -0.89 -39.50 -5.66
C GLU A 375 -2.02 -39.43 -4.61
N ASP A 376 -1.94 -38.50 -3.62
CA ASP A 376 -3.00 -38.32 -2.61
C ASP A 376 -4.33 -37.89 -3.26
N LEU A 377 -4.29 -37.08 -4.32
CA LEU A 377 -5.50 -36.68 -5.05
C LEU A 377 -6.12 -37.85 -5.81
N ALA A 378 -5.27 -38.70 -6.43
CA ALA A 378 -5.69 -39.91 -7.13
C ALA A 378 -6.32 -40.93 -6.15
N GLU A 379 -5.72 -41.14 -4.97
CA GLU A 379 -6.25 -41.96 -3.92
C GLU A 379 -7.62 -41.49 -3.41
N GLN A 380 -7.77 -40.19 -3.14
CA GLN A 380 -9.03 -39.60 -2.71
C GLN A 380 -10.11 -39.71 -3.79
N LEU A 381 -9.78 -39.48 -5.06
CA LEU A 381 -10.71 -39.67 -6.17
C LEU A 381 -11.12 -41.14 -6.33
N LEU A 382 -10.18 -42.07 -6.20
CA LEU A 382 -10.45 -43.51 -6.25
C LEU A 382 -11.38 -43.93 -5.12
N LEU A 383 -11.10 -43.52 -3.86
CA LEU A 383 -11.95 -43.74 -2.73
C LEU A 383 -13.36 -43.15 -2.91
N TYR A 384 -13.46 -41.94 -3.45
CA TYR A 384 -14.75 -41.30 -3.72
C TYR A 384 -15.57 -42.06 -4.76
N VAL A 385 -14.95 -42.57 -5.84
CA VAL A 385 -15.61 -43.33 -6.88
C VAL A 385 -16.06 -44.68 -6.35
N ILE A 386 -15.24 -45.37 -5.52
CA ILE A 386 -15.56 -46.63 -4.88
C ILE A 386 -16.72 -46.48 -3.87
N LEU A 387 -16.72 -45.42 -3.05
CA LEU A 387 -17.78 -45.15 -2.07
C LEU A 387 -19.10 -44.73 -2.73
N LYS A 388 -19.06 -44.15 -3.93
CA LYS A 388 -20.26 -43.77 -4.71
C LYS A 388 -20.83 -44.95 -5.53
N ASN A 389 -20.07 -45.98 -5.77
CA ASN A 389 -20.45 -47.06 -6.68
C ASN A 389 -20.11 -48.43 -6.04
N THR A 390 -21.07 -48.98 -5.28
CA THR A 390 -20.94 -50.24 -4.54
C THR A 390 -20.54 -51.42 -5.38
N ASP A 391 -20.91 -51.43 -6.67
CA ASP A 391 -20.55 -52.51 -7.59
C ASP A 391 -19.06 -52.49 -7.94
N LEU A 392 -18.45 -51.30 -8.06
CA LEU A 392 -17.01 -51.13 -8.25
C LEU A 392 -16.22 -51.54 -7.00
N ALA A 393 -16.76 -51.29 -5.80
CA ALA A 393 -16.13 -51.71 -4.54
C ALA A 393 -15.95 -53.23 -4.46
N LEU A 394 -16.91 -53.98 -4.95
CA LEU A 394 -16.85 -55.44 -4.98
C LEU A 394 -15.84 -55.97 -6.02
N VAL A 395 -15.74 -55.33 -7.18
CA VAL A 395 -14.82 -55.73 -8.26
C VAL A 395 -13.35 -55.45 -7.91
N TYR A 396 -13.06 -54.41 -7.14
CA TYR A 396 -11.70 -54.00 -6.81
C TYR A 396 -11.25 -54.39 -5.40
N ARG A 397 -12.10 -55.04 -4.61
CA ARG A 397 -11.82 -55.46 -3.24
C ARG A 397 -10.48 -56.20 -3.10
N ASP A 398 -10.24 -57.19 -3.93
CA ASP A 398 -9.04 -58.04 -3.86
C ASP A 398 -7.78 -57.35 -4.38
N LYS A 399 -7.93 -56.27 -5.15
CA LYS A 399 -6.82 -55.45 -5.60
C LYS A 399 -6.44 -54.35 -4.59
N ILE A 400 -7.40 -53.83 -3.81
CA ILE A 400 -7.17 -52.86 -2.76
C ILE A 400 -6.37 -53.45 -1.60
N ASP A 401 -6.68 -54.70 -1.23
CA ASP A 401 -5.96 -55.46 -0.18
C ASP A 401 -4.50 -55.79 -0.58
N SER A 402 -4.15 -55.76 -1.86
CA SER A 402 -2.80 -56.05 -2.37
C SER A 402 -1.89 -54.79 -2.52
N VAL A 403 -2.47 -53.60 -2.53
CA VAL A 403 -1.76 -52.32 -2.57
C VAL A 403 -1.95 -51.67 -1.18
N GLY A 404 -0.98 -51.86 -0.29
CA GLY A 404 -1.04 -51.23 1.02
C GLY A 404 -1.26 -49.75 0.89
N PHE A 405 -2.42 -49.25 1.31
CA PHE A 405 -2.61 -47.81 1.53
C PHE A 405 -1.69 -47.42 2.67
N MET A 406 -0.74 -46.51 2.39
CA MET A 406 0.05 -45.84 3.42
C MET A 406 -0.71 -44.65 4.00
#